data_1268d7dc246655a8ccdf1fcf16108e9d
#
_entry.id   1268d7dc246655a8ccdf1fcf16108e9d
#
_cell.length_a   1.000
_cell.length_b   1.000
_cell.length_c   1.000
_cell.angle_alpha   90.00
_cell.angle_beta   90.00
_cell.angle_gamma   90.00
#
_symmetry.space_group_name_H-M   'P 1'
#
loop_
_entity.id
_entity.type
_entity.pdbx_description
1 polymer ?
#
loop_
_entity_poly.entity_id
_entity_poly.type
_entity_poly.pdbx_seq_one_letter_code
_entity_poly.pdbx_strand_id
1 'polypeptide(L)'
;MPTYSTWERQFARFFNSTPLLKGLLKRGYVFLNYCIYSINKSRLFSVYDIYCINDCLPSNGQKNELFFGYYDKYPMNNSGLMLLNMTSYSTKKNPSARYPISVFLINMKQRKVLLEIKTGAYNWQQGCRVHWLNDELFILNDFNEKNQKYVARVFSVPNLREVKRFDYPVQDSFGTD
;
A
#
# COMPACT_ATOMS: atom_id res chain seq x y z
N MET A 1 -17.19 -5.67 -30.68
CA MET A 1 -17.85 -5.44 -29.37
C MET A 1 -18.58 -6.72 -28.99
N PRO A 2 -18.39 -7.30 -27.82
CA PRO A 2 -19.12 -8.49 -27.41
C PRO A 2 -20.60 -8.13 -27.25
N THR A 3 -21.44 -8.76 -28.06
CA THR A 3 -22.90 -8.63 -27.97
C THR A 3 -23.39 -9.52 -26.85
N TYR A 4 -23.87 -8.92 -25.76
CA TYR A 4 -24.52 -9.65 -24.68
C TYR A 4 -25.74 -10.40 -25.19
N SER A 5 -25.84 -11.67 -24.82
CA SER A 5 -26.97 -12.50 -25.22
C SER A 5 -28.28 -11.97 -24.60
N THR A 6 -29.41 -12.27 -25.23
CA THR A 6 -30.75 -11.85 -24.75
C THR A 6 -31.02 -12.36 -23.33
N TRP A 7 -30.49 -13.53 -22.99
CA TRP A 7 -30.55 -14.15 -21.67
C TRP A 7 -29.79 -13.37 -20.61
N GLU A 8 -28.59 -12.91 -20.90
CA GLU A 8 -27.79 -12.11 -19.96
C GLU A 8 -28.46 -10.78 -19.62
N ARG A 9 -29.15 -10.16 -20.61
CA ARG A 9 -29.91 -8.92 -20.37
C ARG A 9 -31.13 -9.15 -19.49
N GLN A 10 -31.83 -10.28 -19.67
CA GLN A 10 -32.99 -10.61 -18.83
C GLN A 10 -32.54 -10.95 -17.41
N PHE A 11 -31.47 -11.72 -17.24
CA PHE A 11 -30.86 -11.98 -15.93
C PHE A 11 -30.44 -10.70 -15.21
N ALA A 12 -29.74 -9.81 -15.91
CA ALA A 12 -29.30 -8.54 -15.32
C ALA A 12 -30.48 -7.66 -14.89
N ARG A 13 -31.58 -7.63 -15.65
CA ARG A 13 -32.82 -6.92 -15.28
C ARG A 13 -33.50 -7.53 -14.05
N PHE A 14 -33.62 -8.85 -13.99
CA PHE A 14 -34.21 -9.55 -12.84
C PHE A 14 -33.41 -9.28 -11.55
N PHE A 15 -32.06 -9.31 -11.60
CA PHE A 15 -31.25 -9.00 -10.44
C PHE A 15 -31.27 -7.54 -10.03
N ASN A 16 -31.45 -6.63 -10.96
CA ASN A 16 -31.58 -5.21 -10.65
C ASN A 16 -32.94 -4.85 -10.01
N SER A 17 -33.98 -5.62 -10.27
CA SER A 17 -35.29 -5.40 -9.67
C SER A 17 -35.45 -5.97 -8.25
N THR A 18 -34.51 -6.79 -7.79
CA THR A 18 -34.58 -7.46 -6.47
C THR A 18 -33.32 -7.16 -5.62
N PRO A 19 -33.22 -5.96 -4.99
CA PRO A 19 -32.02 -5.54 -4.25
C PRO A 19 -31.68 -6.45 -3.06
N LEU A 20 -32.68 -7.06 -2.42
CA LEU A 20 -32.48 -8.01 -1.33
C LEU A 20 -31.79 -9.30 -1.79
N LEU A 21 -32.24 -9.86 -2.93
CA LEU A 21 -31.63 -11.06 -3.52
C LEU A 21 -30.18 -10.80 -3.98
N LYS A 22 -29.94 -9.64 -4.57
CA LYS A 22 -28.59 -9.19 -4.95
C LYS A 22 -27.67 -9.08 -3.74
N GLY A 23 -28.18 -8.55 -2.62
CA GLY A 23 -27.45 -8.45 -1.36
C GLY A 23 -27.09 -9.82 -0.76
N LEU A 24 -28.03 -10.76 -0.79
CA LEU A 24 -27.82 -12.14 -0.32
C LEU A 24 -26.80 -12.88 -1.18
N LEU A 25 -26.91 -12.81 -2.49
CA LEU A 25 -25.96 -13.42 -3.42
C LEU A 25 -24.55 -12.84 -3.27
N LYS A 26 -24.42 -11.52 -3.11
CA LYS A 26 -23.13 -10.89 -2.86
C LYS A 26 -22.51 -11.39 -1.55
N ARG A 27 -23.29 -11.51 -0.47
CA ARG A 27 -22.81 -12.06 0.81
C ARG A 27 -22.41 -13.51 0.69
N GLY A 28 -23.22 -14.33 0.00
CA GLY A 28 -22.91 -15.74 -0.29
C GLY A 28 -21.63 -15.91 -1.09
N TYR A 29 -21.44 -15.10 -2.13
CA TYR A 29 -20.22 -15.07 -2.94
C TYR A 29 -18.98 -14.69 -2.11
N VAL A 30 -19.06 -13.64 -1.31
CA VAL A 30 -17.97 -13.21 -0.42
C VAL A 30 -17.64 -14.30 0.59
N PHE A 31 -18.65 -14.95 1.18
CA PHE A 31 -18.46 -16.05 2.13
C PHE A 31 -17.80 -17.25 1.45
N LEU A 32 -18.27 -17.65 0.26
CA LEU A 32 -17.70 -18.77 -0.50
C LEU A 32 -16.21 -18.51 -0.85
N ASN A 33 -15.91 -17.30 -1.35
CA ASN A 33 -14.53 -16.92 -1.63
C ASN A 33 -13.67 -16.90 -0.36
N TYR A 34 -14.22 -16.45 0.76
CA TYR A 34 -13.53 -16.52 2.05
C TYR A 34 -13.21 -17.96 2.44
N CYS A 35 -14.16 -18.89 2.29
CA CYS A 35 -13.94 -20.32 2.58
C CYS A 35 -12.87 -20.91 1.66
N ILE A 36 -12.96 -20.64 0.33
CA ILE A 36 -11.97 -21.11 -0.65
C ILE A 36 -10.58 -20.55 -0.32
N TYR A 37 -10.50 -19.27 -0.02
CA TYR A 37 -9.25 -18.62 0.36
C TYR A 37 -8.68 -19.20 1.66
N SER A 38 -9.53 -19.46 2.67
CA SER A 38 -9.11 -20.05 3.95
C SER A 38 -8.55 -21.46 3.80
N ILE A 39 -9.14 -22.26 2.91
CA ILE A 39 -8.66 -23.62 2.60
C ILE A 39 -7.33 -23.57 1.85
N ASN A 40 -7.15 -22.62 0.93
CA ASN A 40 -5.94 -22.50 0.11
C ASN A 40 -4.82 -21.70 0.80
N LYS A 41 -5.10 -20.97 1.88
CA LYS A 41 -4.14 -20.11 2.57
C LYS A 41 -2.90 -20.87 3.07
N SER A 42 -3.05 -22.11 3.47
CA SER A 42 -1.93 -22.96 3.93
C SER A 42 -0.97 -23.40 2.80
N ARG A 43 -1.35 -23.26 1.53
CA ARG A 43 -0.55 -23.72 0.38
C ARG A 43 0.17 -22.61 -0.39
N LEU A 44 -0.19 -21.34 -0.19
CA LEU A 44 0.25 -20.23 -1.06
C LEU A 44 1.25 -19.25 -0.44
N PHE A 45 1.53 -19.37 0.84
CA PHE A 45 2.51 -18.53 1.50
C PHE A 45 3.65 -19.37 2.07
N SER A 46 4.73 -19.53 1.30
CA SER A 46 6.03 -19.60 1.93
C SER A 46 6.21 -18.23 2.61
N VAL A 47 6.16 -18.22 3.92
CA VAL A 47 6.47 -17.03 4.74
C VAL A 47 7.96 -16.78 4.53
N TYR A 48 8.30 -16.01 3.49
CA TYR A 48 9.61 -15.41 3.38
C TYR A 48 9.73 -14.46 4.56
N ASP A 49 10.53 -14.85 5.51
CA ASP A 49 11.08 -14.15 6.67
C ASP A 49 10.55 -12.73 6.96
N ILE A 50 9.24 -12.59 7.16
CA ILE A 50 8.63 -11.39 7.77
C ILE A 50 9.26 -11.15 9.16
N TYR A 51 9.77 -12.19 9.81
CA TYR A 51 10.50 -12.11 11.08
C TYR A 51 11.71 -11.18 11.02
N CYS A 52 12.46 -11.17 9.93
CA CYS A 52 13.62 -10.26 9.78
C CYS A 52 13.26 -8.77 9.75
N ILE A 53 12.07 -8.42 9.30
CA ILE A 53 11.63 -7.03 9.22
C ILE A 53 11.20 -6.53 10.59
N ASN A 54 10.49 -7.36 11.36
CA ASN A 54 10.05 -6.99 12.71
C ASN A 54 11.22 -6.71 13.65
N ASP A 55 12.33 -7.44 13.49
CA ASP A 55 13.55 -7.22 14.28
C ASP A 55 14.25 -5.89 13.96
N CYS A 56 14.01 -5.36 12.76
CA CYS A 56 14.59 -4.08 12.31
C CYS A 56 13.78 -2.87 12.75
N LEU A 57 12.48 -3.04 13.06
CA LEU A 57 11.57 -1.94 13.30
C LEU A 57 11.44 -1.63 14.79
N PRO A 58 11.20 -0.35 15.15
CA PRO A 58 11.04 0.02 16.55
C PRO A 58 9.81 -0.67 17.15
N SER A 59 10.05 -1.49 18.18
CA SER A 59 9.00 -2.12 18.98
C SER A 59 8.56 -1.15 20.05
N ASN A 60 7.41 -0.51 19.87
CA ASN A 60 6.81 0.40 20.84
C ASN A 60 5.70 -0.27 21.68
N GLY A 61 5.62 -1.61 21.68
CA GLY A 61 4.58 -2.37 22.39
C GLY A 61 3.18 -2.25 21.77
N GLN A 62 3.02 -1.50 20.68
CA GLN A 62 1.78 -1.39 19.94
C GLN A 62 1.74 -2.39 18.79
N LYS A 63 0.53 -2.81 18.44
CA LYS A 63 0.33 -3.65 17.25
C LYS A 63 0.50 -2.79 16.00
N ASN A 64 1.65 -2.91 15.35
CA ASN A 64 1.94 -2.24 14.10
C ASN A 64 1.51 -3.10 12.92
N GLU A 65 0.96 -2.48 11.90
CA GLU A 65 0.62 -3.10 10.62
C GLU A 65 1.58 -2.60 9.55
N LEU A 66 2.19 -3.52 8.81
CA LEU A 66 3.18 -3.24 7.78
C LEU A 66 2.58 -3.47 6.40
N PHE A 67 2.85 -2.60 5.46
CA PHE A 67 2.39 -2.74 4.08
C PHE A 67 3.24 -1.90 3.11
N PHE A 68 3.30 -2.30 1.85
CA PHE A 68 3.88 -1.47 0.80
C PHE A 68 2.77 -0.74 0.04
N GLY A 69 1.76 -1.48 -0.40
CA GLY A 69 0.52 -0.93 -0.96
C GLY A 69 0.55 -0.67 -2.45
N TYR A 70 1.68 -0.31 -3.03
CA TYR A 70 1.79 0.07 -4.44
C TYR A 70 2.12 -1.15 -5.31
N TYR A 71 1.09 -1.87 -5.73
CA TYR A 71 1.13 -3.22 -6.30
C TYR A 71 1.93 -3.36 -7.62
N ASP A 72 2.14 -2.28 -8.38
CA ASP A 72 2.88 -2.24 -9.65
C ASP A 72 4.32 -1.73 -9.50
N LYS A 73 4.78 -1.52 -8.27
CA LYS A 73 6.15 -1.12 -7.96
C LYS A 73 6.82 -2.14 -7.03
N TYR A 74 8.11 -2.25 -7.15
CA TYR A 74 8.90 -3.12 -6.26
C TYR A 74 9.32 -2.34 -5.00
N PRO A 75 9.13 -2.92 -3.80
CA PRO A 75 9.54 -2.28 -2.56
C PRO A 75 11.06 -2.24 -2.41
N MET A 76 11.79 -3.14 -3.07
CA MET A 76 13.25 -3.29 -2.94
C MET A 76 13.96 -2.81 -4.20
N ASN A 77 15.08 -2.08 -4.03
CA ASN A 77 15.97 -1.71 -5.12
C ASN A 77 17.06 -2.78 -5.35
N ASN A 78 17.88 -2.59 -6.40
CA ASN A 78 18.95 -3.53 -6.75
C ASN A 78 20.05 -3.63 -5.68
N SER A 79 20.22 -2.62 -4.83
CA SER A 79 21.19 -2.60 -3.74
C SER A 79 20.75 -3.36 -2.48
N GLY A 80 19.49 -3.87 -2.47
CA GLY A 80 18.91 -4.58 -1.33
C GLY A 80 18.38 -3.65 -0.23
N LEU A 81 17.99 -2.44 -0.60
CA LEU A 81 17.30 -1.50 0.27
C LEU A 81 15.79 -1.60 0.02
N MET A 82 15.01 -1.63 1.10
CA MET A 82 13.57 -1.80 1.07
C MET A 82 12.84 -0.55 1.57
N LEU A 83 11.78 -0.17 0.88
CA LEU A 83 10.81 0.82 1.32
C LEU A 83 9.57 0.12 1.89
N LEU A 84 9.11 0.57 3.06
CA LEU A 84 7.97 -0.06 3.74
C LEU A 84 7.16 0.98 4.51
N ASN A 85 5.83 0.89 4.42
CA ASN A 85 4.92 1.68 5.24
C ASN A 85 4.60 0.93 6.53
N MET A 86 4.49 1.66 7.64
CA MET A 86 4.03 1.15 8.93
C MET A 86 2.99 2.07 9.54
N THR A 87 1.97 1.49 10.14
CA THR A 87 0.96 2.21 10.91
C THR A 87 0.65 1.50 12.22
N SER A 88 0.40 2.28 13.27
CA SER A 88 -0.23 1.81 14.51
C SER A 88 -1.74 2.10 14.52
N TYR A 89 -2.23 2.84 13.52
CA TYR A 89 -3.67 3.12 13.37
C TYR A 89 -4.35 1.96 12.65
N SER A 90 -5.52 1.55 13.14
CA SER A 90 -6.23 0.40 12.61
C SER A 90 -6.64 0.58 11.15
N THR A 91 -6.22 -0.36 10.28
CA THR A 91 -6.57 -0.38 8.85
C THR A 91 -8.06 -0.65 8.60
N LYS A 92 -8.82 -1.01 9.63
CA LYS A 92 -10.29 -1.13 9.58
C LYS A 92 -11.01 0.23 9.58
N LYS A 93 -10.32 1.30 9.93
CA LYS A 93 -10.83 2.68 9.96
C LYS A 93 -10.40 3.42 8.69
N ASN A 94 -11.11 4.49 8.35
CA ASN A 94 -10.71 5.33 7.22
C ASN A 94 -9.37 6.01 7.49
N PRO A 95 -8.50 6.14 6.48
CA PRO A 95 -7.25 6.90 6.60
C PRO A 95 -7.50 8.33 7.05
N SER A 96 -6.60 8.89 7.84
CA SER A 96 -6.69 10.26 8.31
C SER A 96 -5.31 10.86 8.49
N ALA A 97 -5.10 12.08 7.99
CA ALA A 97 -3.83 12.81 8.16
C ALA A 97 -3.47 13.05 9.64
N ARG A 98 -4.45 13.01 10.55
CA ARG A 98 -4.21 13.09 12.01
C ARG A 98 -3.46 11.89 12.58
N TYR A 99 -3.43 10.78 11.85
CA TYR A 99 -2.73 9.55 12.21
C TYR A 99 -1.74 9.20 11.10
N PRO A 100 -0.62 9.94 11.00
CA PRO A 100 0.35 9.73 9.94
C PRO A 100 0.93 8.32 10.00
N ILE A 101 1.29 7.79 8.85
CA ILE A 101 2.06 6.56 8.74
C ILE A 101 3.55 6.88 8.73
N SER A 102 4.38 5.91 9.11
CA SER A 102 5.83 5.96 8.95
C SER A 102 6.24 5.21 7.68
N VAL A 103 7.09 5.81 6.89
CA VAL A 103 7.80 5.18 5.76
C VAL A 103 9.21 4.89 6.21
N PHE A 104 9.64 3.64 6.11
CA PHE A 104 10.98 3.20 6.46
C PHE A 104 11.80 2.91 5.21
N LEU A 105 13.04 3.37 5.21
CA LEU A 105 14.10 2.87 4.34
C LEU A 105 14.93 1.89 5.17
N ILE A 106 14.96 0.63 4.76
CA ILE A 106 15.59 -0.47 5.49
C ILE A 106 16.69 -1.08 4.66
N ASN A 107 17.88 -1.24 5.25
CA ASN A 107 18.94 -2.06 4.68
C ASN A 107 18.70 -3.52 5.10
N MET A 108 18.25 -4.35 4.15
CA MET A 108 17.90 -5.75 4.43
C MET A 108 19.12 -6.61 4.75
N LYS A 109 20.28 -6.30 4.19
CA LYS A 109 21.54 -7.02 4.47
C LYS A 109 22.04 -6.77 5.89
N GLN A 110 21.93 -5.50 6.33
CA GLN A 110 22.37 -5.09 7.67
C GLN A 110 21.27 -5.21 8.72
N ARG A 111 20.05 -5.49 8.32
CA ARG A 111 18.85 -5.52 9.17
C ARG A 111 18.68 -4.22 9.97
N LYS A 112 18.85 -3.08 9.31
CA LYS A 112 18.89 -1.78 9.96
C LYS A 112 17.98 -0.77 9.24
N VAL A 113 17.20 -0.03 10.01
CA VAL A 113 16.50 1.17 9.52
C VAL A 113 17.52 2.26 9.29
N LEU A 114 17.55 2.80 8.07
CA LEU A 114 18.39 3.91 7.67
C LEU A 114 17.69 5.26 7.82
N LEU A 115 16.39 5.29 7.54
CA LEU A 115 15.58 6.51 7.57
C LEU A 115 14.13 6.19 7.91
N GLU A 116 13.52 7.05 8.72
CA GLU A 116 12.07 7.06 8.98
C GLU A 116 11.51 8.42 8.55
N ILE A 117 10.41 8.39 7.78
CA ILE A 117 9.70 9.58 7.31
C ILE A 117 8.24 9.43 7.69
N LYS A 118 7.66 10.44 8.36
CA LYS A 118 6.21 10.47 8.62
C LYS A 118 5.49 11.19 7.51
N THR A 119 4.31 10.66 7.13
CA THR A 119 3.44 11.30 6.15
C THR A 119 1.96 11.13 6.49
N GLY A 120 1.18 12.21 6.29
CA GLY A 120 -0.28 12.21 6.37
C GLY A 120 -0.99 11.93 5.04
N ALA A 121 -0.24 11.80 3.94
CA ALA A 121 -0.79 11.57 2.61
C ALA A 121 -0.78 10.08 2.25
N TYR A 122 -1.79 9.34 2.66
CA TYR A 122 -1.85 7.90 2.42
C TYR A 122 -3.28 7.37 2.28
N ASN A 123 -3.40 6.19 1.69
CA ASN A 123 -4.58 5.34 1.75
C ASN A 123 -4.15 3.88 1.97
N TRP A 124 -5.09 3.02 2.40
CA TRP A 124 -4.76 1.63 2.72
C TRP A 124 -4.43 0.76 1.50
N GLN A 125 -4.88 1.17 0.32
CA GLN A 125 -4.66 0.43 -0.90
C GLN A 125 -3.30 0.70 -1.52
N GLN A 126 -2.82 1.96 -1.48
CA GLN A 126 -1.62 2.38 -2.22
C GLN A 126 -0.54 2.99 -1.30
N GLY A 127 -0.76 2.98 0.02
CA GLY A 127 0.12 3.68 0.95
C GLY A 127 0.22 5.17 0.61
N CYS A 128 1.38 5.75 0.81
CA CYS A 128 1.71 7.12 0.38
C CYS A 128 2.31 7.17 -1.04
N ARG A 129 2.14 6.11 -1.84
CA ARG A 129 2.72 5.92 -3.17
C ARG A 129 4.26 6.03 -3.16
N VAL A 130 4.88 5.56 -2.07
CA VAL A 130 6.33 5.49 -2.01
C VAL A 130 6.86 4.50 -3.04
N HIS A 131 7.83 4.93 -3.85
CA HIS A 131 8.47 4.06 -4.81
C HIS A 131 9.86 4.58 -5.22
N TRP A 132 10.67 3.68 -5.76
CA TRP A 132 11.99 3.98 -6.28
C TRP A 132 11.90 4.73 -7.60
N LEU A 133 12.70 5.78 -7.76
CA LEU A 133 12.96 6.44 -9.05
C LEU A 133 14.15 5.78 -9.74
N ASN A 134 15.17 5.43 -8.96
CA ASN A 134 16.37 4.66 -9.31
C ASN A 134 16.98 4.08 -8.03
N ASP A 135 18.16 3.50 -8.08
CA ASP A 135 18.80 2.87 -6.93
C ASP A 135 19.20 3.86 -5.81
N GLU A 136 19.27 5.16 -6.11
CA GLU A 136 19.72 6.20 -5.18
C GLU A 136 18.61 7.17 -4.75
N LEU A 137 17.47 7.18 -5.45
CA LEU A 137 16.39 8.11 -5.20
C LEU A 137 15.05 7.39 -5.05
N PHE A 138 14.26 7.84 -4.10
CA PHE A 138 12.85 7.44 -3.99
C PHE A 138 11.96 8.65 -3.75
N ILE A 139 10.68 8.51 -4.07
CA ILE A 139 9.66 9.54 -3.95
C ILE A 139 8.50 9.04 -3.12
N LEU A 140 7.85 9.92 -2.39
CA LEU A 140 6.61 9.67 -1.68
C LEU A 140 5.73 10.90 -1.68
N ASN A 141 4.42 10.70 -1.49
CA ASN A 141 3.49 11.80 -1.25
C ASN A 141 3.45 12.14 0.24
N ASP A 142 3.25 13.44 0.51
CA ASP A 142 3.08 13.96 1.85
C ASP A 142 1.97 15.02 1.89
N PHE A 143 1.47 15.31 3.09
CA PHE A 143 0.50 16.35 3.32
C PHE A 143 1.14 17.50 4.10
N ASN A 144 1.22 18.63 3.46
CA ASN A 144 1.75 19.84 4.08
C ASN A 144 0.64 20.54 4.90
N GLU A 145 0.69 20.37 6.21
CA GLU A 145 -0.32 20.93 7.12
C GLU A 145 -0.38 22.46 7.11
N LYS A 146 0.72 23.15 6.82
CA LYS A 146 0.78 24.63 6.85
C LYS A 146 -0.08 25.24 5.76
N ASN A 147 -0.04 24.71 4.56
CA ASN A 147 -0.77 25.21 3.40
C ASN A 147 -1.89 24.27 2.94
N GLN A 148 -2.17 23.20 3.70
CA GLN A 148 -3.26 22.24 3.46
C GLN A 148 -3.20 21.64 2.04
N LYS A 149 -1.99 21.33 1.56
CA LYS A 149 -1.77 20.78 0.21
C LYS A 149 -1.04 19.45 0.24
N TYR A 150 -1.41 18.60 -0.69
CA TYR A 150 -0.64 17.41 -1.00
C TYR A 150 0.58 17.79 -1.83
N VAL A 151 1.71 17.23 -1.49
CA VAL A 151 3.01 17.47 -2.13
C VAL A 151 3.69 16.13 -2.41
N ALA A 152 4.69 16.13 -3.29
CA ALA A 152 5.59 14.99 -3.42
C ALA A 152 7.00 15.39 -2.97
N ARG A 153 7.69 14.45 -2.29
CA ARG A 153 9.02 14.63 -1.73
C ARG A 153 9.95 13.55 -2.26
N VAL A 154 11.11 13.98 -2.76
CA VAL A 154 12.17 13.08 -3.24
C VAL A 154 13.29 13.03 -2.22
N PHE A 155 13.74 11.83 -1.89
CA PHE A 155 14.80 11.57 -0.94
C PHE A 155 15.99 10.90 -1.63
N SER A 156 17.17 11.31 -1.22
CA SER A 156 18.44 10.71 -1.64
C SER A 156 18.89 9.67 -0.60
N VAL A 157 19.19 8.47 -1.05
CA VAL A 157 19.70 7.37 -0.23
C VAL A 157 21.12 7.68 0.29
N PRO A 158 22.06 8.11 -0.55
CA PRO A 158 23.42 8.42 -0.07
C PRO A 158 23.45 9.49 1.02
N ASN A 159 22.54 10.46 0.93
CA ASN A 159 22.51 11.60 1.85
C ASN A 159 21.48 11.44 2.98
N LEU A 160 20.58 10.45 2.90
CA LEU A 160 19.45 10.21 3.81
C LEU A 160 18.61 11.47 4.08
N ARG A 161 18.40 12.29 3.05
CA ARG A 161 17.67 13.57 3.17
C ARG A 161 16.81 13.86 1.95
N GLU A 162 15.84 14.76 2.15
CA GLU A 162 15.06 15.33 1.06
C GLU A 162 15.95 16.16 0.15
N VAL A 163 15.87 15.91 -1.17
CA VAL A 163 16.66 16.61 -2.20
C VAL A 163 15.78 17.43 -3.13
N LYS A 164 14.49 17.09 -3.24
CA LYS A 164 13.54 17.81 -4.09
C LYS A 164 12.13 17.71 -3.54
N ARG A 165 11.33 18.74 -3.78
CA ARG A 165 9.90 18.79 -3.44
C ARG A 165 9.11 19.33 -4.62
N PHE A 166 7.93 18.76 -4.83
CA PHE A 166 6.96 19.23 -5.80
C PHE A 166 5.71 19.73 -5.06
N ASP A 167 5.10 20.80 -5.55
CA ASP A 167 3.89 21.41 -4.95
C ASP A 167 2.60 20.67 -5.33
N TYR A 168 2.71 19.45 -5.81
CA TYR A 168 1.61 18.55 -6.17
C TYR A 168 1.99 17.10 -5.87
N PRO A 169 1.01 16.22 -5.62
CA PRO A 169 1.27 14.81 -5.40
C PRO A 169 1.58 14.11 -6.73
N VAL A 170 2.40 13.06 -6.67
CA VAL A 170 2.63 12.18 -7.82
C VAL A 170 1.66 11.00 -7.80
N GLN A 171 1.24 10.57 -8.98
CA GLN A 171 0.48 9.34 -9.14
C GLN A 171 1.39 8.19 -9.57
N ASP A 172 2.31 8.47 -10.49
CA ASP A 172 3.29 7.53 -10.97
C ASP A 172 4.54 8.27 -11.47
N SER A 173 5.66 7.57 -11.55
CA SER A 173 6.86 8.01 -12.23
C SER A 173 7.32 6.90 -13.16
N PHE A 174 7.55 7.22 -14.41
CA PHE A 174 8.27 6.34 -15.32
C PHE A 174 9.75 6.52 -14.99
N GLY A 175 10.44 5.40 -14.68
CA GLY A 175 11.87 5.42 -14.52
C GLY A 175 12.50 5.97 -15.80
N THR A 176 13.45 6.86 -15.66
CA THR A 176 14.40 7.14 -16.75
C THR A 176 15.34 5.97 -16.78
N ASP A 177 15.25 5.16 -17.85
CA ASP A 177 16.28 4.20 -18.23
C ASP A 177 17.62 4.92 -18.46
#